data_361ccd49821a21cce4556062f98729e4
#
_entry.id   361ccd49821a21cce4556062f98729e4
#
_cell.length_a   1.000
_cell.length_b   1.000
_cell.length_c   1.000
_cell.angle_alpha   90.00
_cell.angle_beta   90.00
_cell.angle_gamma   90.00
#
_symmetry.space_group_name_H-M   'P 1'
#
loop_
_entity.id
_entity.type
_entity.pdbx_description
1 polymer ?
#
loop_
_entity_poly.entity_id
_entity_poly.type
_entity_poly.pdbx_seq_one_letter_code
_entity_poly.pdbx_strand_id
1 'polypeptide(L)'
;ESDVGATAVTVAFAAYVGGLMPTLLLLGGLSDRIGRRIPIALALILGAVATALLVQVPSWTSLVIARFLLGIGTGLATTAGTAYMTEILGADRAKNAALIVTSATSLGFGGGALATGISLGVQGPTLLPASYIVLFIAAPILAALAFGLPRIDKPRPVSLLRLPVFPSGTWMFGAAMALAWSTTGMTIAVVPLELAANNLGGWTGLVIFLAIFVGFLCQPIARRMTNNSALALGFVLIPLGFLVLLAGVW
;
A
#
# COMPACT_ATOMS: atom_id res chain seq x y z
N GLU A 1 -8.46 20.89 -18.21
CA GLU A 1 -9.07 19.55 -18.35
C GLU A 1 -7.99 18.62 -18.91
N SER A 2 -7.20 18.02 -18.02
CA SER A 2 -6.31 16.94 -18.41
C SER A 2 -7.17 15.69 -18.53
N ASP A 3 -7.53 15.33 -19.75
CA ASP A 3 -8.19 14.08 -20.09
C ASP A 3 -7.18 12.93 -19.85
N VAL A 4 -6.97 12.61 -18.58
CA VAL A 4 -6.12 11.51 -18.16
C VAL A 4 -6.96 10.24 -18.31
N GLY A 5 -6.99 9.72 -19.54
CA GLY A 5 -7.76 8.53 -19.88
C GLY A 5 -7.40 7.31 -19.00
N ALA A 6 -8.26 6.29 -19.01
CA ALA A 6 -8.09 5.04 -18.24
C ALA A 6 -6.69 4.41 -18.41
N THR A 7 -6.11 4.49 -19.60
CA THR A 7 -4.73 4.04 -19.89
C THR A 7 -3.69 4.74 -19.03
N ALA A 8 -3.84 6.05 -18.81
CA ALA A 8 -2.91 6.82 -18.01
C ALA A 8 -2.96 6.43 -16.52
N VAL A 9 -4.15 6.19 -15.98
CA VAL A 9 -4.32 5.69 -14.60
C VAL A 9 -3.66 4.32 -14.44
N THR A 10 -3.84 3.44 -15.43
CA THR A 10 -3.24 2.09 -15.42
C THR A 10 -1.72 2.15 -15.46
N VAL A 11 -1.14 2.97 -16.34
CA VAL A 11 0.32 3.14 -16.44
C VAL A 11 0.90 3.78 -15.16
N ALA A 12 0.19 4.74 -14.56
CA ALA A 12 0.61 5.32 -13.27
C ALA A 12 0.59 4.27 -12.15
N PHE A 13 -0.40 3.37 -12.14
CA PHE A 13 -0.42 2.24 -11.21
C PHE A 13 0.73 1.26 -11.48
N ALA A 14 1.01 0.94 -12.76
CA ALA A 14 2.15 0.12 -13.13
C ALA A 14 3.49 0.73 -12.67
N ALA A 15 3.64 2.05 -12.74
CA ALA A 15 4.82 2.74 -12.23
C ALA A 15 5.01 2.56 -10.71
N TYR A 16 3.91 2.57 -9.94
CA TYR A 16 3.96 2.25 -8.51
C TYR A 16 4.48 0.83 -8.27
N VAL A 17 3.97 -0.15 -8.99
CA VAL A 17 4.44 -1.55 -8.91
C VAL A 17 5.90 -1.65 -9.35
N GLY A 18 6.29 -0.90 -10.39
CA GLY A 18 7.67 -0.79 -10.88
C GLY A 18 8.66 -0.22 -9.84
N GLY A 19 8.21 0.64 -8.93
CA GLY A 19 8.98 1.07 -7.77
C GLY A 19 8.99 0.05 -6.63
N LEU A 20 7.83 -0.52 -6.34
CA LEU A 20 7.62 -1.44 -5.21
C LEU A 20 8.39 -2.75 -5.38
N MET A 21 8.21 -3.44 -6.50
CA MET A 21 8.80 -4.76 -6.74
C MET A 21 10.33 -4.79 -6.67
N PRO A 22 11.06 -3.90 -7.40
CA PRO A 22 12.52 -3.85 -7.27
C PRO A 22 12.97 -3.52 -5.85
N THR A 23 12.25 -2.65 -5.14
CA THR A 23 12.60 -2.30 -3.77
C THR A 23 12.49 -3.50 -2.84
N LEU A 24 11.42 -4.28 -2.94
CA LEU A 24 11.27 -5.51 -2.15
C LEU A 24 12.35 -6.54 -2.45
N LEU A 25 12.72 -6.72 -3.72
CA LEU A 25 13.68 -7.73 -4.16
C LEU A 25 15.14 -7.30 -3.95
N LEU A 26 15.47 -6.05 -4.33
CA LEU A 26 16.85 -5.57 -4.36
C LEU A 26 17.26 -4.90 -3.05
N LEU A 27 16.33 -4.26 -2.35
CA LEU A 27 16.59 -3.50 -1.12
C LEU A 27 16.07 -4.21 0.13
N GLY A 28 15.58 -5.45 0.04
CA GLY A 28 15.09 -6.23 1.18
C GLY A 28 16.14 -6.40 2.30
N GLY A 29 17.43 -6.47 1.96
CA GLY A 29 18.54 -6.52 2.90
C GLY A 29 19.08 -5.15 3.35
N LEU A 30 18.59 -4.04 2.78
CA LEU A 30 19.12 -2.70 3.06
C LEU A 30 18.97 -2.33 4.55
N SER A 31 17.79 -2.59 5.10
CA SER A 31 17.50 -2.28 6.50
C SER A 31 18.33 -3.10 7.49
N ASP A 32 18.81 -4.28 7.09
CA ASP A 32 19.75 -5.07 7.89
C ASP A 32 21.18 -4.48 7.90
N ARG A 33 21.56 -3.77 6.81
CA ARG A 33 22.88 -3.15 6.67
C ARG A 33 22.99 -1.80 7.34
N ILE A 34 22.01 -0.92 7.14
CA ILE A 34 22.05 0.48 7.59
C ILE A 34 21.18 0.73 8.84
N GLY A 35 20.50 -0.32 9.31
CA GLY A 35 19.54 -0.23 10.42
C GLY A 35 18.15 0.14 9.95
N ARG A 36 17.16 -0.06 10.82
CA ARG A 36 15.72 0.06 10.49
C ARG A 36 15.25 1.51 10.34
N ARG A 37 15.88 2.44 11.09
CA ARG A 37 15.46 3.85 11.17
C ARG A 37 15.52 4.57 9.83
N ILE A 38 16.65 4.42 9.11
CA ILE A 38 16.91 5.15 7.86
C ILE A 38 15.91 4.78 6.78
N PRO A 39 15.65 3.48 6.45
CA PRO A 39 14.65 3.12 5.47
C PRO A 39 13.24 3.56 5.85
N ILE A 40 12.86 3.52 7.13
CA ILE A 40 11.55 4.00 7.60
C ILE A 40 11.43 5.51 7.40
N ALA A 41 12.44 6.29 7.80
CA ALA A 41 12.45 7.74 7.60
C ALA A 41 12.43 8.10 6.10
N LEU A 42 13.23 7.41 5.29
CA LEU A 42 13.28 7.62 3.84
C LEU A 42 11.93 7.32 3.18
N ALA A 43 11.22 6.28 3.60
CA ALA A 43 9.88 5.95 3.10
C ALA A 43 8.89 7.10 3.32
N LEU A 44 8.91 7.72 4.50
CA LEU A 44 8.05 8.88 4.83
C LEU A 44 8.41 10.11 4.00
N ILE A 45 9.70 10.39 3.83
CA ILE A 45 10.18 11.50 3.00
C ILE A 45 9.79 11.30 1.53
N LEU A 46 9.97 10.09 0.99
CA LEU A 46 9.57 9.76 -0.38
C LEU A 46 8.07 9.94 -0.60
N GLY A 47 7.25 9.58 0.39
CA GLY A 47 5.81 9.82 0.37
C GLY A 47 5.47 11.31 0.30
N ALA A 48 6.11 12.14 1.11
CA ALA A 48 5.92 13.59 1.09
C ALA A 48 6.39 14.21 -0.24
N VAL A 49 7.57 13.82 -0.73
CA VAL A 49 8.10 14.30 -2.03
C VAL A 49 7.18 13.92 -3.18
N ALA A 50 6.71 12.68 -3.21
CA ALA A 50 5.77 12.21 -4.23
C ALA A 50 4.47 13.03 -4.22
N THR A 51 3.93 13.31 -3.03
CA THR A 51 2.73 14.14 -2.89
C THR A 51 3.00 15.58 -3.33
N ALA A 52 4.17 16.15 -3.00
CA ALA A 52 4.55 17.48 -3.43
C ALA A 52 4.65 17.59 -4.97
N LEU A 53 5.19 16.57 -5.63
CA LEU A 53 5.25 16.51 -7.09
C LEU A 53 3.85 16.55 -7.72
N LEU A 54 2.87 15.86 -7.15
CA LEU A 54 1.49 15.86 -7.64
C LEU A 54 0.81 17.23 -7.49
N VAL A 55 1.14 17.97 -6.43
CA VAL A 55 0.55 19.29 -6.14
C VAL A 55 1.18 20.40 -6.97
N GLN A 56 2.54 20.42 -7.07
CA GLN A 56 3.27 21.53 -7.68
C GLN A 56 3.36 21.42 -9.19
N VAL A 57 3.40 20.21 -9.74
CA VAL A 57 3.56 19.95 -11.17
C VAL A 57 2.51 18.93 -11.64
N PRO A 58 1.26 19.35 -11.83
CA PRO A 58 0.18 18.44 -12.24
C PRO A 58 0.35 18.07 -13.73
N SER A 59 1.27 17.16 -13.99
CA SER A 59 1.57 16.63 -15.33
C SER A 59 1.56 15.10 -15.30
N TRP A 60 1.42 14.50 -16.48
CA TRP A 60 1.52 13.04 -16.64
C TRP A 60 2.87 12.51 -16.12
N THR A 61 3.95 13.18 -16.46
CA THR A 61 5.29 12.78 -16.03
C THR A 61 5.43 12.84 -14.50
N SER A 62 4.93 13.89 -13.86
CA SER A 62 4.96 14.01 -12.39
C SER A 62 4.12 12.95 -11.71
N LEU A 63 2.98 12.56 -12.29
CA LEU A 63 2.14 11.46 -11.79
C LEU A 63 2.91 10.13 -11.82
N VAL A 64 3.56 9.80 -12.93
CA VAL A 64 4.35 8.55 -13.07
C VAL A 64 5.52 8.53 -12.09
N ILE A 65 6.28 9.63 -12.00
CA ILE A 65 7.40 9.74 -11.06
C ILE A 65 6.92 9.64 -9.61
N ALA A 66 5.87 10.35 -9.24
CA ALA A 66 5.30 10.30 -7.90
C ALA A 66 4.85 8.88 -7.53
N ARG A 67 4.17 8.18 -8.44
CA ARG A 67 3.76 6.79 -8.23
C ARG A 67 4.95 5.84 -8.06
N PHE A 68 6.00 6.03 -8.84
CA PHE A 68 7.23 5.25 -8.72
C PHE A 68 7.91 5.49 -7.36
N LEU A 69 8.03 6.74 -6.91
CA LEU A 69 8.59 7.09 -5.60
C LEU A 69 7.74 6.54 -4.45
N LEU A 70 6.41 6.60 -4.56
CA LEU A 70 5.49 5.98 -3.60
C LEU A 70 5.71 4.47 -3.52
N GLY A 71 5.93 3.81 -4.66
CA GLY A 71 6.26 2.38 -4.72
C GLY A 71 7.54 2.06 -3.95
N ILE A 72 8.61 2.82 -4.17
CA ILE A 72 9.87 2.67 -3.42
C ILE A 72 9.63 2.89 -1.93
N GLY A 73 8.96 3.96 -1.55
CA GLY A 73 8.65 4.27 -0.15
C GLY A 73 7.86 3.15 0.53
N THR A 74 6.83 2.64 -0.13
CA THR A 74 6.02 1.51 0.39
C THR A 74 6.86 0.25 0.56
N GLY A 75 7.74 -0.06 -0.40
CA GLY A 75 8.65 -1.21 -0.29
C GLY A 75 9.60 -1.10 0.90
N LEU A 76 10.20 0.07 1.11
CA LEU A 76 11.08 0.35 2.24
C LEU A 76 10.31 0.29 3.57
N ALA A 77 9.14 0.90 3.66
CA ALA A 77 8.31 0.89 4.87
C ALA A 77 7.88 -0.53 5.24
N THR A 78 7.44 -1.32 4.26
CA THR A 78 6.96 -2.69 4.49
C THR A 78 8.10 -3.60 4.96
N THR A 79 9.26 -3.57 4.29
CA THR A 79 10.40 -4.43 4.65
C THR A 79 11.01 -4.03 5.99
N ALA A 80 11.36 -2.76 6.15
CA ALA A 80 11.99 -2.26 7.39
C ALA A 80 11.01 -2.28 8.57
N GLY A 81 9.73 -1.94 8.34
CA GLY A 81 8.69 -1.95 9.36
C GLY A 81 8.40 -3.36 9.88
N THR A 82 8.26 -4.35 8.99
CA THR A 82 8.04 -5.75 9.40
C THR A 82 9.23 -6.31 10.17
N ALA A 83 10.45 -6.04 9.70
CA ALA A 83 11.65 -6.46 10.37
C ALA A 83 11.78 -5.80 11.76
N TYR A 84 11.54 -4.50 11.86
CA TYR A 84 11.59 -3.76 13.12
C TYR A 84 10.53 -4.25 14.12
N MET A 85 9.29 -4.48 13.68
CA MET A 85 8.25 -5.02 14.54
C MET A 85 8.57 -6.45 15.01
N THR A 86 9.23 -7.26 14.17
CA THR A 86 9.69 -8.60 14.55
C THR A 86 10.81 -8.54 15.60
N GLU A 87 11.71 -7.59 15.48
CA GLU A 87 12.76 -7.34 16.47
C GLU A 87 12.18 -6.90 17.83
N ILE A 88 11.16 -6.01 17.82
CA ILE A 88 10.49 -5.56 19.07
C ILE A 88 9.74 -6.69 19.76
N LEU A 89 8.98 -7.47 19.00
CA LEU A 89 8.08 -8.49 19.55
C LEU A 89 8.78 -9.83 19.83
N GLY A 90 9.96 -10.04 19.25
CA GLY A 90 10.68 -11.31 19.25
C GLY A 90 10.26 -12.23 18.12
N ALA A 91 11.19 -13.12 17.72
CA ALA A 91 11.02 -14.04 16.58
C ALA A 91 9.83 -14.98 16.74
N ASP A 92 9.54 -15.42 17.96
CA ASP A 92 8.41 -16.30 18.31
C ASP A 92 7.05 -15.64 17.99
N ARG A 93 6.99 -14.30 17.95
CA ARG A 93 5.80 -13.50 17.62
C ARG A 93 5.84 -12.84 16.24
N ALA A 94 6.68 -13.35 15.32
CA ALA A 94 6.81 -12.80 13.97
C ALA A 94 5.46 -12.74 13.20
N LYS A 95 4.56 -13.70 13.41
CA LYS A 95 3.19 -13.65 12.85
C LYS A 95 2.39 -12.45 13.35
N ASN A 96 2.56 -12.07 14.60
CA ASN A 96 1.90 -10.88 15.17
C ASN A 96 2.53 -9.59 14.62
N ALA A 97 3.85 -9.55 14.46
CA ALA A 97 4.55 -8.44 13.84
C ALA A 97 4.04 -8.18 12.41
N ALA A 98 3.98 -9.23 11.60
CA ALA A 98 3.44 -9.15 10.24
C ALA A 98 1.97 -8.66 10.23
N LEU A 99 1.13 -9.15 11.13
CA LEU A 99 -0.25 -8.70 11.23
C LEU A 99 -0.34 -7.21 11.56
N ILE A 100 0.42 -6.72 12.54
CA ILE A 100 0.41 -5.31 12.93
C ILE A 100 0.79 -4.43 11.74
N VAL A 101 1.85 -4.79 11.02
CA VAL A 101 2.29 -4.02 9.84
C VAL A 101 1.26 -4.07 8.72
N THR A 102 0.70 -5.24 8.41
CA THR A 102 -0.35 -5.36 7.38
C THR A 102 -1.60 -4.58 7.77
N SER A 103 -2.01 -4.64 9.03
CA SER A 103 -3.16 -3.88 9.55
C SER A 103 -2.92 -2.38 9.46
N ALA A 104 -1.75 -1.90 9.88
CA ALA A 104 -1.38 -0.49 9.77
C ALA A 104 -1.34 -0.02 8.32
N THR A 105 -0.81 -0.85 7.41
CA THR A 105 -0.79 -0.56 5.98
C THR A 105 -2.21 -0.46 5.41
N SER A 106 -3.08 -1.41 5.73
CA SER A 106 -4.48 -1.40 5.28
C SER A 106 -5.22 -0.17 5.79
N LEU A 107 -5.10 0.14 7.09
CA LEU A 107 -5.72 1.33 7.68
C LEU A 107 -5.15 2.63 7.10
N GLY A 108 -3.85 2.67 6.82
CA GLY A 108 -3.21 3.82 6.17
C GLY A 108 -3.73 4.05 4.75
N PHE A 109 -3.83 2.99 3.95
CA PHE A 109 -4.37 3.06 2.59
C PHE A 109 -5.84 3.49 2.59
N GLY A 110 -6.68 2.79 3.33
CA GLY A 110 -8.11 3.10 3.41
C GLY A 110 -8.36 4.47 4.05
N GLY A 111 -7.71 4.76 5.17
CA GLY A 111 -7.82 6.03 5.88
C GLY A 111 -7.35 7.22 5.05
N GLY A 112 -6.27 7.07 4.28
CA GLY A 112 -5.79 8.09 3.34
C GLY A 112 -6.81 8.39 2.23
N ALA A 113 -7.42 7.34 1.65
CA ALA A 113 -8.47 7.49 0.65
C ALA A 113 -9.70 8.22 1.24
N LEU A 114 -10.14 7.83 2.43
CA LEU A 114 -11.26 8.46 3.13
C LEU A 114 -10.95 9.91 3.48
N ALA A 115 -9.78 10.20 4.06
CA ALA A 115 -9.38 11.55 4.43
C ALA A 115 -9.32 12.48 3.21
N THR A 116 -8.83 11.99 2.08
CA THR A 116 -8.81 12.75 0.83
C THR A 116 -10.23 12.96 0.29
N GLY A 117 -11.08 11.93 0.31
CA GLY A 117 -12.48 12.03 -0.09
C GLY A 117 -13.25 13.05 0.74
N ILE A 118 -13.11 13.04 2.06
CA ILE A 118 -13.71 14.02 2.96
C ILE A 118 -13.17 15.43 2.66
N SER A 119 -11.85 15.58 2.50
CA SER A 119 -11.23 16.87 2.21
C SER A 119 -11.79 17.48 0.93
N LEU A 120 -11.90 16.70 -0.14
CA LEU A 120 -12.46 17.13 -1.42
C LEU A 120 -13.96 17.40 -1.33
N GLY A 121 -14.70 16.63 -0.53
CA GLY A 121 -16.13 16.84 -0.29
C GLY A 121 -16.43 18.16 0.43
N VAL A 122 -15.55 18.57 1.35
CA VAL A 122 -15.70 19.82 2.11
C VAL A 122 -15.14 21.03 1.36
N GLN A 123 -13.97 20.88 0.74
CA GLN A 123 -13.26 22.00 0.09
C GLN A 123 -13.63 22.17 -1.38
N GLY A 124 -14.30 21.20 -1.99
CA GLY A 124 -14.45 21.12 -3.44
C GLY A 124 -13.19 20.63 -4.16
N PRO A 125 -13.22 20.56 -5.50
CA PRO A 125 -12.07 20.16 -6.31
C PRO A 125 -10.88 21.11 -6.09
N THR A 126 -9.77 20.56 -5.55
CA THR A 126 -8.54 21.31 -5.30
C THR A 126 -7.32 20.44 -5.52
N LEU A 127 -6.18 21.02 -5.92
CA LEU A 127 -4.90 20.34 -6.02
C LEU A 127 -4.24 20.11 -4.65
N LEU A 128 -4.66 20.86 -3.62
CA LEU A 128 -4.11 20.76 -2.26
C LEU A 128 -5.23 20.46 -1.25
N PRO A 129 -5.75 19.22 -1.20
CA PRO A 129 -6.69 18.82 -0.16
C PRO A 129 -6.09 18.95 1.24
N ALA A 130 -6.91 19.20 2.25
CA ALA A 130 -6.45 19.30 3.65
C ALA A 130 -5.71 18.05 4.12
N SER A 131 -6.08 16.87 3.62
CA SER A 131 -5.37 15.62 3.89
C SER A 131 -3.89 15.65 3.46
N TYR A 132 -3.57 16.35 2.36
CA TYR A 132 -2.18 16.52 1.89
C TYR A 132 -1.40 17.47 2.80
N ILE A 133 -2.03 18.53 3.30
CA ILE A 133 -1.41 19.44 4.28
C ILE A 133 -1.05 18.66 5.55
N VAL A 134 -1.97 17.83 6.05
CA VAL A 134 -1.70 16.95 7.20
C VAL A 134 -0.52 16.01 6.90
N LEU A 135 -0.45 15.42 5.72
CA LEU A 135 0.66 14.56 5.31
C LEU A 135 1.99 15.33 5.27
N PHE A 136 2.01 16.55 4.71
CA PHE A 136 3.23 17.37 4.65
C PHE A 136 3.76 17.77 6.02
N ILE A 137 2.88 17.95 7.00
CA ILE A 137 3.29 18.23 8.38
C ILE A 137 3.70 16.93 9.10
N ALA A 138 2.90 15.88 8.97
CA ALA A 138 3.12 14.63 9.69
C ALA A 138 4.35 13.86 9.19
N ALA A 139 4.60 13.81 7.88
CA ALA A 139 5.67 12.99 7.32
C ALA A 139 7.08 13.41 7.82
N PRO A 140 7.49 14.69 7.81
CA PRO A 140 8.80 15.08 8.34
C PRO A 140 8.89 14.89 9.86
N ILE A 141 7.80 15.12 10.60
CA ILE A 141 7.77 14.88 12.06
C ILE A 141 7.98 13.40 12.35
N LEU A 142 7.23 12.52 11.67
CA LEU A 142 7.35 11.08 11.83
C LEU A 142 8.70 10.56 11.34
N ALA A 143 9.27 11.14 10.27
CA ALA A 143 10.61 10.82 9.81
C ALA A 143 11.66 11.20 10.86
N ALA A 144 11.54 12.37 11.50
CA ALA A 144 12.41 12.78 12.61
C ALA A 144 12.26 11.84 13.81
N LEU A 145 11.02 11.49 14.18
CA LEU A 145 10.75 10.53 15.27
C LEU A 145 11.31 9.13 14.95
N ALA A 146 11.37 8.72 13.68
CA ALA A 146 11.97 7.45 13.30
C ALA A 146 13.46 7.33 13.70
N PHE A 147 14.20 8.44 13.76
CA PHE A 147 15.58 8.44 14.27
C PHE A 147 15.65 8.24 15.79
N GLY A 148 14.57 8.55 16.53
CA GLY A 148 14.45 8.29 17.96
C GLY A 148 14.06 6.86 18.33
N LEU A 149 13.66 6.02 17.37
CA LEU A 149 13.28 4.63 17.63
C LEU A 149 14.42 3.86 18.29
N PRO A 150 14.22 2.92 19.23
CA PRO A 150 15.25 2.09 19.80
C PRO A 150 16.04 1.31 18.75
N ARG A 151 17.36 1.20 18.91
CA ARG A 151 18.20 0.28 18.12
C ARG A 151 18.21 -1.06 18.83
N ILE A 152 17.56 -2.06 18.25
CA ILE A 152 17.44 -3.39 18.85
C ILE A 152 18.57 -4.27 18.34
N ASP A 153 18.72 -4.37 17.03
CA ASP A 153 19.78 -5.15 16.41
C ASP A 153 20.90 -4.28 15.83
N LYS A 154 22.13 -4.79 15.88
CA LYS A 154 23.26 -4.15 15.21
C LYS A 154 23.20 -4.43 13.72
N PRO A 155 23.56 -3.44 12.86
CA PRO A 155 23.70 -3.65 11.42
C PRO A 155 24.63 -4.85 11.12
N ARG A 156 24.23 -5.68 10.17
CA ARG A 156 24.97 -6.88 9.75
C ARG A 156 25.36 -6.79 8.27
N PRO A 157 26.53 -7.24 7.87
CA PRO A 157 26.91 -7.31 6.46
C PRO A 157 26.17 -8.45 5.77
N VAL A 158 24.94 -8.20 5.31
CA VAL A 158 24.13 -9.14 4.54
C VAL A 158 24.03 -8.72 3.09
N SER A 159 23.73 -9.66 2.19
CA SER A 159 23.46 -9.34 0.79
C SER A 159 22.27 -8.39 0.68
N LEU A 160 22.39 -7.35 -0.15
CA LEU A 160 21.27 -6.47 -0.47
C LEU A 160 20.20 -7.23 -1.26
N LEU A 161 20.65 -8.01 -2.24
CA LEU A 161 19.77 -8.83 -3.07
C LEU A 161 19.36 -10.08 -2.29
N ARG A 162 18.07 -10.16 -2.00
CA ARG A 162 17.43 -11.34 -1.40
C ARG A 162 16.38 -11.86 -2.37
N LEU A 163 16.82 -12.73 -3.27
CA LEU A 163 15.86 -13.41 -4.14
C LEU A 163 14.98 -14.34 -3.29
N PRO A 164 13.65 -14.33 -3.55
CA PRO A 164 12.75 -15.21 -2.83
C PRO A 164 13.09 -16.67 -3.16
N VAL A 165 13.23 -17.48 -2.12
CA VAL A 165 13.34 -18.94 -2.26
C VAL A 165 11.93 -19.50 -2.07
N PHE A 166 11.42 -20.13 -3.11
CA PHE A 166 10.12 -20.80 -3.07
C PHE A 166 10.31 -22.29 -2.78
N PRO A 167 10.04 -22.77 -1.55
CA PRO A 167 10.02 -24.20 -1.28
C PRO A 167 9.02 -24.91 -2.20
N SER A 168 9.28 -26.18 -2.51
CA SER A 168 8.37 -27.00 -3.32
C SER A 168 6.96 -26.98 -2.73
N GLY A 169 5.94 -26.75 -3.56
CA GLY A 169 4.54 -26.68 -3.15
C GLY A 169 4.03 -25.29 -2.71
N THR A 170 4.89 -24.26 -2.58
CA THR A 170 4.44 -22.91 -2.20
C THR A 170 3.96 -22.07 -3.38
N TRP A 171 4.14 -22.51 -4.61
CA TRP A 171 3.74 -21.78 -5.81
C TRP A 171 2.23 -21.48 -5.86
N MET A 172 1.37 -22.36 -5.34
CA MET A 172 -0.09 -22.12 -5.24
C MET A 172 -0.41 -20.92 -4.34
N PHE A 173 0.30 -20.75 -3.23
CA PHE A 173 0.14 -19.59 -2.36
C PHE A 173 0.60 -18.31 -3.05
N GLY A 174 1.70 -18.37 -3.80
CA GLY A 174 2.18 -17.26 -4.62
C GLY A 174 1.17 -16.85 -5.69
N ALA A 175 0.60 -17.82 -6.41
CA ALA A 175 -0.45 -17.58 -7.40
C ALA A 175 -1.72 -16.98 -6.77
N ALA A 176 -2.16 -17.52 -5.64
CA ALA A 176 -3.33 -16.99 -4.92
C ALA A 176 -3.10 -15.53 -4.46
N MET A 177 -1.90 -15.22 -3.95
CA MET A 177 -1.52 -13.85 -3.58
C MET A 177 -1.47 -12.92 -4.80
N ALA A 178 -0.93 -13.38 -5.93
CA ALA A 178 -0.89 -12.60 -7.16
C ALA A 178 -2.31 -12.28 -7.66
N LEU A 179 -3.22 -13.24 -7.63
CA LEU A 179 -4.64 -13.05 -7.98
C LEU A 179 -5.32 -12.06 -7.03
N ALA A 180 -5.12 -12.20 -5.71
CA ALA A 180 -5.70 -11.30 -4.73
C ALA A 180 -5.21 -9.86 -4.90
N TRP A 181 -3.92 -9.64 -5.15
CA TRP A 181 -3.36 -8.32 -5.42
C TRP A 181 -3.82 -7.75 -6.76
N SER A 182 -3.94 -8.58 -7.79
CA SER A 182 -4.50 -8.18 -9.09
C SER A 182 -5.95 -7.69 -8.95
N THR A 183 -6.76 -8.42 -8.17
CA THR A 183 -8.13 -8.03 -7.85
C THR A 183 -8.19 -6.69 -7.14
N THR A 184 -7.35 -6.50 -6.12
CA THR A 184 -7.26 -5.25 -5.37
C THR A 184 -6.85 -4.10 -6.28
N GLY A 185 -5.83 -4.31 -7.13
CA GLY A 185 -5.37 -3.31 -8.09
C GLY A 185 -6.45 -2.92 -9.09
N MET A 186 -7.19 -3.90 -9.62
CA MET A 186 -8.31 -3.68 -10.54
C MET A 186 -9.44 -2.89 -9.85
N THR A 187 -9.80 -3.25 -8.63
CA THR A 187 -10.82 -2.52 -7.85
C THR A 187 -10.42 -1.07 -7.62
N ILE A 188 -9.18 -0.81 -7.21
CA ILE A 188 -8.67 0.55 -6.97
C ILE A 188 -8.60 1.37 -8.27
N ALA A 189 -8.38 0.75 -9.42
CA ALA A 189 -8.29 1.45 -10.70
C ALA A 189 -9.67 1.67 -11.35
N VAL A 190 -10.56 0.68 -11.31
CA VAL A 190 -11.83 0.69 -12.04
C VAL A 190 -12.95 1.38 -11.25
N VAL A 191 -13.09 1.09 -9.96
CA VAL A 191 -14.20 1.64 -9.16
C VAL A 191 -14.26 3.17 -9.16
N PRO A 192 -13.14 3.92 -9.04
CA PRO A 192 -13.19 5.38 -9.15
C PRO A 192 -13.67 5.89 -10.51
N LEU A 193 -13.32 5.20 -11.60
CA LEU A 193 -13.72 5.56 -12.96
C LEU A 193 -15.22 5.36 -13.14
N GLU A 194 -15.76 4.23 -12.68
CA GLU A 194 -17.19 3.94 -12.74
C GLU A 194 -18.00 4.90 -11.87
N LEU A 195 -17.56 5.20 -10.67
CA LEU A 195 -18.20 6.19 -9.81
C LEU A 195 -18.19 7.58 -10.44
N ALA A 196 -17.09 7.98 -11.08
CA ALA A 196 -17.01 9.26 -11.77
C ALA A 196 -17.95 9.31 -13.00
N ALA A 197 -18.03 8.22 -13.79
CA ALA A 197 -18.92 8.12 -14.93
C ALA A 197 -20.43 8.25 -14.54
N ASN A 198 -20.77 7.82 -13.34
CA ASN A 198 -22.12 7.91 -12.77
C ASN A 198 -22.35 9.14 -11.87
N ASN A 199 -21.51 10.16 -11.92
CA ASN A 199 -21.58 11.36 -11.07
C ASN A 199 -21.49 11.06 -9.55
N LEU A 200 -20.94 9.92 -9.16
CA LEU A 200 -20.73 9.49 -7.78
C LEU A 200 -19.26 9.62 -7.34
N GLY A 201 -18.42 10.36 -8.07
CA GLY A 201 -16.99 10.51 -7.81
C GLY A 201 -16.65 10.97 -6.38
N GLY A 202 -17.53 11.76 -5.74
CA GLY A 202 -17.36 12.17 -4.35
C GLY A 202 -17.37 11.01 -3.34
N TRP A 203 -17.92 9.86 -3.68
CA TRP A 203 -17.99 8.68 -2.82
C TRP A 203 -16.77 7.77 -2.94
N THR A 204 -15.88 8.03 -3.90
CA THR A 204 -14.70 7.19 -4.19
C THR A 204 -13.87 6.90 -2.94
N GLY A 205 -13.56 7.92 -2.14
CA GLY A 205 -12.76 7.75 -0.92
C GLY A 205 -13.42 6.84 0.11
N LEU A 206 -14.73 6.97 0.29
CA LEU A 206 -15.50 6.13 1.21
C LEU A 206 -15.59 4.70 0.73
N VAL A 207 -15.85 4.46 -0.56
CA VAL A 207 -15.97 3.12 -1.13
C VAL A 207 -14.64 2.36 -1.03
N ILE A 208 -13.54 3.01 -1.37
CA ILE A 208 -12.19 2.41 -1.23
C ILE A 208 -11.89 2.13 0.25
N PHE A 209 -12.20 3.06 1.15
CA PHE A 209 -12.04 2.85 2.59
C PHE A 209 -12.83 1.63 3.07
N LEU A 210 -14.11 1.54 2.75
CA LEU A 210 -14.96 0.42 3.17
C LEU A 210 -14.44 -0.92 2.65
N ALA A 211 -14.03 -0.98 1.37
CA ALA A 211 -13.48 -2.20 0.79
C ALA A 211 -12.22 -2.69 1.55
N ILE A 212 -11.31 -1.78 1.86
CA ILE A 212 -10.08 -2.10 2.60
C ILE A 212 -10.37 -2.39 4.08
N PHE A 213 -11.28 -1.62 4.70
CA PHE A 213 -11.63 -1.77 6.10
C PHE A 213 -12.33 -3.10 6.39
N VAL A 214 -13.21 -3.56 5.50
CA VAL A 214 -13.80 -4.91 5.60
C VAL A 214 -12.70 -5.97 5.55
N GLY A 215 -11.75 -5.84 4.62
CA GLY A 215 -10.58 -6.72 4.56
C GLY A 215 -9.76 -6.71 5.87
N PHE A 216 -9.54 -5.53 6.46
CA PHE A 216 -8.90 -5.39 7.77
C PHE A 216 -9.67 -6.13 8.88
N LEU A 217 -10.99 -5.96 8.94
CA LEU A 217 -11.84 -6.66 9.93
C LEU A 217 -11.84 -8.18 9.78
N CYS A 218 -11.65 -8.69 8.56
CA CYS A 218 -11.57 -10.13 8.30
C CYS A 218 -10.22 -10.75 8.70
N GLN A 219 -9.14 -9.96 8.86
CA GLN A 219 -7.81 -10.48 9.19
C GLN A 219 -7.75 -11.33 10.46
N PRO A 220 -8.34 -10.93 11.61
CA PRO A 220 -8.35 -11.75 12.83
C PRO A 220 -9.11 -13.07 12.65
N ILE A 221 -10.15 -13.07 11.83
CA ILE A 221 -10.96 -14.26 11.52
C ILE A 221 -10.14 -15.23 10.68
N ALA A 222 -9.52 -14.73 9.62
CA ALA A 222 -8.68 -15.52 8.72
C ALA A 222 -7.51 -16.20 9.45
N ARG A 223 -6.95 -15.56 10.48
CA ARG A 223 -5.87 -16.15 11.32
C ARG A 223 -6.27 -17.41 12.06
N ARG A 224 -7.56 -17.61 12.36
CA ARG A 224 -8.08 -18.80 13.04
C ARG A 224 -8.35 -19.95 12.06
N MET A 225 -8.30 -19.70 10.77
CA MET A 225 -8.53 -20.70 9.75
C MET A 225 -7.24 -21.45 9.42
N THR A 226 -7.39 -22.67 8.92
CA THR A 226 -6.27 -23.38 8.32
C THR A 226 -5.89 -22.73 6.99
N ASN A 227 -4.64 -22.84 6.55
CA ASN A 227 -4.19 -22.26 5.29
C ASN A 227 -5.05 -22.70 4.09
N ASN A 228 -5.42 -23.97 4.04
CA ASN A 228 -6.23 -24.53 2.95
C ASN A 228 -7.67 -23.97 2.98
N SER A 229 -8.27 -23.82 4.15
CA SER A 229 -9.63 -23.25 4.28
C SER A 229 -9.64 -21.77 3.93
N ALA A 230 -8.61 -21.01 4.32
CA ALA A 230 -8.48 -19.60 3.97
C ALA A 230 -8.31 -19.40 2.45
N LEU A 231 -7.50 -20.25 1.80
CA LEU A 231 -7.34 -20.27 0.36
C LEU A 231 -8.66 -20.61 -0.35
N ALA A 232 -9.33 -21.68 0.06
CA ALA A 232 -10.60 -22.10 -0.56
C ALA A 232 -11.66 -20.98 -0.44
N LEU A 233 -11.75 -20.34 0.73
CA LEU A 233 -12.66 -19.21 0.93
C LEU A 233 -12.30 -18.02 0.01
N GLY A 234 -11.02 -17.70 -0.14
CA GLY A 234 -10.56 -16.65 -1.05
C GLY A 234 -10.91 -16.91 -2.51
N PHE A 235 -10.73 -18.17 -2.97
CA PHE A 235 -11.11 -18.59 -4.32
C PHE A 235 -12.62 -18.54 -4.59
N VAL A 236 -13.46 -18.58 -3.57
CA VAL A 236 -14.92 -18.41 -3.69
C VAL A 236 -15.31 -16.94 -3.62
N LEU A 237 -14.76 -16.19 -2.64
CA LEU A 237 -15.18 -14.81 -2.40
C LEU A 237 -14.73 -13.84 -3.50
N ILE A 238 -13.56 -14.06 -4.11
CA ILE A 238 -13.04 -13.18 -5.16
C ILE A 238 -13.93 -13.20 -6.41
N PRO A 239 -14.24 -14.36 -7.02
CA PRO A 239 -15.17 -14.41 -8.17
C PRO A 239 -16.57 -13.92 -7.82
N LEU A 240 -17.07 -14.24 -6.63
CA LEU A 240 -18.36 -13.75 -6.16
C LEU A 240 -18.40 -12.21 -6.09
N GLY A 241 -17.36 -11.59 -5.57
CA GLY A 241 -17.23 -10.13 -5.54
C GLY A 241 -17.24 -9.52 -6.95
N PHE A 242 -16.55 -10.13 -7.92
CA PHE A 242 -16.62 -9.70 -9.31
C PHE A 242 -18.01 -9.87 -9.95
N LEU A 243 -18.69 -10.97 -9.67
CA LEU A 243 -20.06 -11.18 -10.16
C LEU A 243 -21.02 -10.12 -9.61
N VAL A 244 -20.88 -9.76 -8.33
CA VAL A 244 -21.68 -8.69 -7.71
C VAL A 244 -21.35 -7.32 -8.36
N LEU A 245 -20.08 -7.03 -8.61
CA LEU A 245 -19.67 -5.80 -9.31
C LEU A 245 -20.25 -5.76 -10.74
N LEU A 246 -20.17 -6.86 -11.47
CA LEU A 246 -20.75 -6.96 -12.82
C LEU A 246 -22.29 -6.79 -12.79
N ALA A 247 -22.96 -7.38 -11.82
CA ALA A 247 -24.41 -7.22 -11.66
C ALA A 247 -24.84 -5.80 -11.26
N GLY A 248 -23.94 -5.04 -10.63
CA GLY A 248 -24.19 -3.64 -10.26
C GLY A 248 -23.97 -2.63 -11.39
N VAL A 249 -23.35 -3.06 -12.50
CA VAL A 249 -23.10 -2.24 -13.70
C VAL A 249 -24.26 -2.34 -14.70
N TRP A 250 -25.15 -3.34 -14.57
CA TRP A 250 -26.36 -3.54 -15.37
C TRP A 250 -27.61 -3.08 -14.63
#